data_c3a8ddf673a7e9cb28beb521ea94cd3b
#
_entry.id   c3a8ddf673a7e9cb28beb521ea94cd3b
#
_cell.length_a   1.000
_cell.length_b   1.000
_cell.length_c   1.000
_cell.angle_alpha   90.00
_cell.angle_beta   90.00
_cell.angle_gamma   90.00
#
_symmetry.space_group_name_H-M   'P 1'
#
loop_
_entity.id
_entity.type
_entity.pdbx_description
1 polymer ?
#
loop_
_entity_poly.entity_id
_entity_poly.type
_entity_poly.pdbx_seq_one_letter_code
_entity_poly.pdbx_strand_id
1 'polypeptide(L)'
;MTGWLRRRWRLVVVRGHSMAPTLRDGDRLIVRVGRTPAAGDLVVFRARDVVPDAELTWMVKRVHRIEPDGAVTVRGDNARSQDSRHFGAVPRAAVLGVARWRR
;
A
#
# COMPACT_ATOMS: atom_id res chain seq x y z
N MET A 1 -21.33 17.73 -6.02
CA MET A 1 -20.26 17.32 -5.10
C MET A 1 -20.05 15.82 -5.01
N THR A 2 -20.88 15.06 -5.69
CA THR A 2 -20.79 13.60 -5.72
C THR A 2 -19.47 13.09 -6.30
N GLY A 3 -18.87 13.82 -7.27
CA GLY A 3 -17.61 13.39 -7.88
C GLY A 3 -16.42 13.33 -6.93
N TRP A 4 -16.37 14.20 -5.96
CA TRP A 4 -15.28 14.17 -5.00
C TRP A 4 -15.48 13.07 -3.95
N LEU A 5 -16.69 12.71 -3.59
CA LEU A 5 -16.94 11.57 -2.69
C LEU A 5 -16.46 10.28 -3.33
N ARG A 6 -16.68 10.10 -4.63
CA ARG A 6 -16.20 8.91 -5.34
C ARG A 6 -14.67 8.83 -5.39
N ARG A 7 -13.96 9.95 -5.38
CA ARG A 7 -12.51 9.99 -5.39
C ARG A 7 -11.89 9.56 -4.07
N ARG A 8 -12.68 9.47 -2.99
CA ARG A 8 -12.21 9.03 -1.68
C ARG A 8 -12.00 7.54 -1.58
N TRP A 9 -12.55 6.78 -2.51
CA TRP A 9 -12.50 5.32 -2.46
C TRP A 9 -12.04 4.77 -3.80
N ARG A 10 -11.15 3.80 -3.74
CA ARG A 10 -10.68 3.09 -4.93
C ARG A 10 -10.65 1.60 -4.63
N LEU A 11 -10.97 0.80 -5.65
CA LEU A 11 -10.82 -0.64 -5.60
C LEU A 11 -9.44 -0.99 -6.16
N VAL A 12 -8.70 -1.79 -5.41
CA VAL A 12 -7.38 -2.30 -5.82
C VAL A 12 -7.39 -3.81 -5.69
N VAL A 13 -6.86 -4.50 -6.68
CA VAL A 13 -6.75 -5.96 -6.69
C VAL A 13 -5.33 -6.35 -6.30
N VAL A 14 -5.21 -7.24 -5.32
CA VAL A 14 -3.92 -7.75 -4.85
C VAL A 14 -3.32 -8.66 -5.92
N ARG A 15 -2.05 -8.43 -6.25
CA ARG A 15 -1.27 -9.29 -7.12
C ARG A 15 -0.06 -9.82 -6.38
N GLY A 16 0.15 -11.14 -6.49
CA GLY A 16 1.28 -11.81 -5.88
C GLY A 16 1.03 -12.20 -4.42
N HIS A 17 2.11 -12.54 -3.72
CA HIS A 17 2.02 -13.20 -2.43
C HIS A 17 2.75 -12.47 -1.30
N SER A 18 3.13 -11.22 -1.51
CA SER A 18 3.92 -10.47 -0.52
C SER A 18 3.18 -10.25 0.81
N MET A 19 1.85 -10.30 0.77
CA MET A 19 1.02 -10.12 1.96
C MET A 19 0.40 -11.42 2.46
N ALA A 20 0.79 -12.57 1.89
CA ALA A 20 0.34 -13.86 2.40
C ALA A 20 0.85 -14.10 3.81
N PRO A 21 0.08 -14.73 4.67
CA PRO A 21 -1.25 -15.31 4.42
C PRO A 21 -2.42 -14.33 4.59
N THR A 22 -2.16 -13.09 4.99
CA THR A 22 -3.23 -12.12 5.28
C THR A 22 -4.04 -11.80 4.03
N LEU A 23 -3.34 -11.49 2.93
CA LEU A 23 -3.96 -11.21 1.64
C LEU A 23 -3.45 -12.21 0.62
N ARG A 24 -4.33 -12.62 -0.28
CA ARG A 24 -4.02 -13.56 -1.36
C ARG A 24 -4.11 -12.85 -2.70
N ASP A 25 -3.39 -13.38 -3.68
CA ASP A 25 -3.52 -12.93 -5.06
C ASP A 25 -4.99 -12.94 -5.48
N GLY A 26 -5.45 -11.85 -6.05
CA GLY A 26 -6.84 -11.70 -6.48
C GLY A 26 -7.77 -11.08 -5.43
N ASP A 27 -7.33 -10.95 -4.18
CA ASP A 27 -8.14 -10.28 -3.16
C ASP A 27 -8.41 -8.83 -3.54
N ARG A 28 -9.58 -8.33 -3.15
CA ARG A 28 -10.00 -6.97 -3.43
C ARG A 28 -9.91 -6.12 -2.19
N LEU A 29 -9.31 -4.95 -2.36
CA LEU A 29 -9.17 -3.98 -1.28
C LEU A 29 -9.92 -2.71 -1.62
N ILE A 30 -10.55 -2.14 -0.62
CA ILE A 30 -11.13 -0.80 -0.74
C ILE A 30 -10.14 0.17 -0.10
N VAL A 31 -9.64 1.10 -0.90
CA VAL A 31 -8.65 2.08 -0.47
C VAL A 31 -9.33 3.40 -0.19
N ARG A 32 -9.14 3.92 1.02
CA ARG A 32 -9.54 5.30 1.31
C ARG A 32 -8.41 6.23 0.87
N VAL A 33 -8.65 6.91 -0.22
CA VAL A 33 -7.66 7.79 -0.85
C VAL A 33 -7.40 9.00 0.05
N GLY A 34 -6.13 9.32 0.25
CA GLY A 34 -5.72 10.49 1.01
C GLY A 34 -5.70 10.31 2.53
N ARG A 35 -6.16 9.16 3.04
CA ARG A 35 -6.08 8.91 4.48
C ARG A 35 -4.63 8.78 4.92
N THR A 36 -4.29 9.44 6.02
CA THR A 36 -2.95 9.37 6.60
C THR A 36 -2.72 7.98 7.19
N PRO A 37 -1.65 7.28 6.78
CA PRO A 37 -1.34 5.97 7.33
C PRO A 37 -0.89 6.03 8.77
N ALA A 38 -1.17 4.96 9.50
CA ALA A 38 -0.64 4.72 10.85
C ALA A 38 0.00 3.34 10.89
N ALA A 39 0.86 3.10 11.87
CA ALA A 39 1.50 1.80 12.05
C ALA A 39 0.45 0.70 12.13
N GLY A 40 0.68 -0.40 11.42
CA GLY A 40 -0.24 -1.53 11.34
C GLY A 40 -1.25 -1.46 10.21
N ASP A 41 -1.43 -0.32 9.58
CA ASP A 41 -2.36 -0.17 8.47
C ASP A 41 -1.85 -0.89 7.22
N LEU A 42 -2.79 -1.29 6.36
CA LEU A 42 -2.49 -1.69 4.99
C LEU A 42 -2.40 -0.41 4.16
N VAL A 43 -1.25 -0.15 3.57
CA VAL A 43 -1.02 1.04 2.76
C VAL A 43 -0.86 0.66 1.29
N VAL A 44 -1.45 1.46 0.42
CA VAL A 44 -1.34 1.31 -1.04
C VAL A 44 -0.55 2.49 -1.58
N PHE A 45 0.45 2.21 -2.38
CA PHE A 45 1.34 3.25 -2.94
C PHE A 45 1.76 2.91 -4.36
N ARG A 46 2.23 3.93 -5.08
CA ARG A 46 2.71 3.74 -6.45
C ARG A 46 4.01 2.95 -6.45
N ALA A 47 3.97 1.79 -7.09
CA ALA A 47 5.11 0.87 -7.11
C ALA A 47 6.34 1.49 -7.75
N ARG A 48 6.18 2.23 -8.84
CA ARG A 48 7.30 2.81 -9.58
C ARG A 48 8.03 3.93 -8.85
N ASP A 49 7.42 4.48 -7.81
CA ASP A 49 8.07 5.51 -7.00
C ASP A 49 9.12 4.90 -6.05
N VAL A 50 9.11 3.59 -5.86
CA VAL A 50 10.09 2.88 -5.02
C VAL A 50 10.86 1.81 -5.79
N VAL A 51 10.25 1.23 -6.82
CA VAL A 51 10.88 0.25 -7.71
C VAL A 51 10.67 0.76 -9.13
N PRO A 52 11.66 1.47 -9.73
CA PRO A 52 11.45 2.21 -10.99
C PRO A 52 10.95 1.36 -12.16
N ASP A 53 11.32 0.08 -12.20
CA ASP A 53 10.92 -0.83 -13.27
C ASP A 53 9.76 -1.75 -12.88
N ALA A 54 9.02 -1.41 -11.84
CA ALA A 54 7.90 -2.23 -11.37
C ALA A 54 6.85 -2.39 -12.48
N GLU A 55 6.36 -3.61 -12.62
CA GLU A 55 5.30 -3.93 -13.58
C GLU A 55 3.93 -3.54 -13.06
N LEU A 56 3.73 -3.62 -11.75
CA LEU A 56 2.48 -3.25 -11.11
C LEU A 56 2.39 -1.74 -10.93
N THR A 57 1.19 -1.20 -11.05
CA THR A 57 0.92 0.21 -10.77
C THR A 57 0.95 0.47 -9.27
N TRP A 58 0.34 -0.40 -8.49
CA TRP A 58 0.18 -0.24 -7.05
C TRP A 58 0.80 -1.40 -6.30
N MET A 59 1.38 -1.09 -5.15
CA MET A 59 1.80 -2.07 -4.16
C MET A 59 0.97 -1.93 -2.90
N VAL A 60 0.76 -3.04 -2.20
CA VAL A 60 0.10 -3.11 -0.90
C VAL A 60 1.07 -3.71 0.10
N LYS A 61 1.30 -3.02 1.21
CA LYS A 61 2.18 -3.49 2.27
C LYS A 61 1.60 -3.08 3.63
N ARG A 62 2.16 -3.64 4.70
CA ARG A 62 1.82 -3.26 6.07
C ARG A 62 2.71 -2.10 6.51
N VAL A 63 2.13 -1.07 7.09
CA VAL A 63 2.91 0.03 7.68
C VAL A 63 3.64 -0.49 8.92
N HIS A 64 4.96 -0.39 8.88
CA HIS A 64 5.80 -0.73 10.02
C HIS A 64 6.02 0.51 10.90
N ARG A 65 6.36 1.63 10.27
CA ARG A 65 6.65 2.87 11.00
C ARG A 65 6.43 4.08 10.08
N ILE A 66 6.02 5.19 10.68
CA ILE A 66 5.98 6.49 10.00
C ILE A 66 7.26 7.24 10.41
N GLU A 67 8.03 7.67 9.41
CA GLU A 67 9.26 8.44 9.63
C GLU A 67 8.93 9.90 9.97
N PRO A 68 9.86 10.64 10.59
CA PRO A 68 9.60 12.04 10.96
C PRO A 68 9.21 12.95 9.78
N ASP A 69 9.71 12.64 8.57
CA ASP A 69 9.38 13.40 7.36
C ASP A 69 8.07 12.96 6.69
N GLY A 70 7.36 12.02 7.31
CA GLY A 70 6.12 11.49 6.77
C GLY A 70 6.28 10.30 5.82
N ALA A 71 7.50 9.93 5.46
CA ALA A 71 7.75 8.72 4.67
C ALA A 71 7.30 7.48 5.46
N VAL A 72 6.95 6.42 4.74
CA VAL A 72 6.36 5.24 5.35
C VAL A 72 7.29 4.05 5.17
N THR A 73 7.74 3.49 6.28
CA THR A 73 8.49 2.23 6.27
C THR A 73 7.48 1.09 6.28
N VAL A 74 7.58 0.20 5.28
CA VAL A 74 6.59 -0.85 5.07
C VAL A 74 7.21 -2.24 5.13
N ARG A 75 6.38 -3.23 5.45
CA ARG A 75 6.73 -4.64 5.48
C ARG A 75 5.66 -5.44 4.77
N GLY A 76 6.08 -6.49 4.05
CA GLY A 76 5.15 -7.51 3.61
C GLY A 76 4.87 -8.48 4.75
N ASP A 77 3.65 -9.00 4.82
CA ASP A 77 3.29 -10.01 5.82
C ASP A 77 3.97 -11.36 5.51
N ASN A 78 4.37 -11.58 4.26
CA ASN A 78 5.18 -12.72 3.88
C ASN A 78 6.66 -12.40 4.13
N ALA A 79 7.34 -13.25 4.89
CA ALA A 79 8.74 -13.05 5.27
C ALA A 79 9.70 -12.94 4.06
N ARG A 80 9.30 -13.47 2.90
CA ARG A 80 10.09 -13.43 1.66
C ARG A 80 9.76 -12.25 0.78
N SER A 81 8.89 -11.34 1.23
CA SER A 81 8.48 -10.22 0.40
C SER A 81 9.58 -9.18 0.23
N GLN A 82 9.50 -8.44 -0.86
CA GLN A 82 10.26 -7.22 -1.06
C GLN A 82 9.52 -6.07 -0.39
N ASP A 83 10.22 -5.33 0.46
CA ASP A 83 9.62 -4.21 1.21
C ASP A 83 10.69 -3.17 1.54
N SER A 84 10.45 -2.30 2.53
CA SER A 84 11.37 -1.21 2.86
C SER A 84 12.78 -1.68 3.24
N ARG A 85 12.95 -2.92 3.65
CA ARG A 85 14.29 -3.49 3.87
C ARG A 85 15.09 -3.56 2.59
N HIS A 86 14.42 -3.57 1.44
CA HIS A 86 15.03 -3.69 0.11
C HIS A 86 15.03 -2.37 -0.64
N PHE A 87 13.91 -1.64 -0.63
CA PHE A 87 13.76 -0.42 -1.44
C PHE A 87 13.66 0.87 -0.61
N GLY A 88 13.78 0.78 0.72
CA GLY A 88 13.74 1.96 1.59
C GLY A 88 12.33 2.42 1.93
N ALA A 89 12.24 3.56 2.59
CA ALA A 89 10.96 4.15 2.97
C ALA A 89 10.20 4.66 1.75
N VAL A 90 8.88 4.50 1.78
CA VAL A 90 7.99 4.98 0.72
C VAL A 90 7.75 6.47 0.94
N PRO A 91 8.06 7.33 -0.05
CA PRO A 91 7.76 8.75 0.06
C PRO A 91 6.28 8.99 0.29
N ARG A 92 5.95 9.94 1.15
CA ARG A 92 4.55 10.24 1.46
C ARG A 92 3.75 10.56 0.19
N ALA A 93 4.35 11.25 -0.77
CA ALA A 93 3.69 11.60 -2.04
C ALA A 93 3.32 10.38 -2.89
N ALA A 94 3.98 9.23 -2.68
CA ALA A 94 3.67 8.00 -3.40
C ALA A 94 2.45 7.27 -2.85
N VAL A 95 2.03 7.59 -1.64
CA VAL A 95 0.94 6.89 -0.96
C VAL A 95 -0.41 7.30 -1.54
N LEU A 96 -1.16 6.33 -2.03
CA LEU A 96 -2.54 6.54 -2.47
C LEU A 96 -3.46 6.67 -1.26
N GLY A 97 -3.36 5.76 -0.31
CA GLY A 97 -4.21 5.76 0.86
C GLY A 97 -4.09 4.49 1.69
N VAL A 98 -5.04 4.31 2.57
CA VAL A 98 -5.12 3.18 3.50
C VAL A 98 -6.22 2.23 3.04
N ALA A 99 -5.88 0.95 2.97
CA ALA A 99 -6.80 -0.06 2.47
C ALA A 99 -7.50 -0.80 3.60
N ARG A 100 -8.71 -1.23 3.31
CA ARG A 100 -9.42 -2.22 4.11
C ARG A 100 -9.63 -3.46 3.28
N TRP A 101 -9.33 -4.59 3.87
CA TRP A 101 -9.54 -5.86 3.24
C TRP A 101 -10.97 -6.33 3.51
N ARG A 102 -11.62 -6.79 2.45
CA ARG A 102 -12.93 -7.42 2.54
C ARG A 102 -12.97 -8.69 1.73
N ARG A 103 -13.54 -9.66 2.32
CA ARG A 103 -13.89 -10.89 1.62
C ARG A 103 -15.23 -10.78 0.93
#